data_870da6cee4e4bbb56ba26b3ba24d4f74
#
_entry.id   870da6cee4e4bbb56ba26b3ba24d4f74
#
_cell.length_a   1.000
_cell.length_b   1.000
_cell.length_c   1.000
_cell.angle_alpha   90.00
_cell.angle_beta   90.00
_cell.angle_gamma   90.00
#
_symmetry.space_group_name_H-M   'P 1'
#
loop_
_entity.id
_entity.type
_entity.pdbx_description
1 polymer ?
#
loop_
_entity_poly.entity_id
_entity_poly.type
_entity_poly.pdbx_seq_one_letter_code
_entity_poly.pdbx_strand_id
1 'polypeptide(L)'
;MRKISIFALIASLFASSVVMANEVNVFNARHYKADGELYSKFTNMTGIKVNLINGKSGALEKRILSEGADSSADLYITADAGRCGAMDAKGALQSGLTSAAIKDAVPKTFRTNKWVGIAKRARIIYYSPERVTGAELSGMTYEGLADPKWKGRLVIRKSSNIYNKSLVASLIKNNGKKATAEWAEGVVANMARTPTGNDRAQIMAVAAGEADIAVANTYYLALM
;
A
#
# COMPACT_ATOMS: atom_id res chain seq x y z
N MET A 1 -13.64 84.08 7.47
CA MET A 1 -14.00 82.90 8.18
C MET A 1 -13.81 81.68 7.28
N ARG A 2 -12.69 80.94 7.44
CA ARG A 2 -12.34 79.75 6.62
C ARG A 2 -12.75 78.51 7.37
N LYS A 3 -13.67 77.72 6.80
CA LYS A 3 -14.05 76.37 7.33
C LYS A 3 -13.02 75.36 6.86
N ILE A 4 -12.30 74.76 7.83
CA ILE A 4 -11.40 73.67 7.55
C ILE A 4 -12.23 72.37 7.70
N SER A 5 -12.44 71.66 6.61
CA SER A 5 -13.06 70.33 6.61
C SER A 5 -11.98 69.27 6.85
N ILE A 6 -12.06 68.57 7.96
CA ILE A 6 -11.21 67.45 8.31
C ILE A 6 -11.83 66.20 7.69
N PHE A 7 -11.20 65.69 6.63
CA PHE A 7 -11.50 64.36 6.10
C PHE A 7 -10.77 63.30 6.94
N ALA A 8 -11.53 62.60 7.76
CA ALA A 8 -11.02 61.42 8.47
C ALA A 8 -10.93 60.24 7.51
N LEU A 9 -9.71 59.87 7.14
CA LEU A 9 -9.41 58.66 6.33
C LEU A 9 -9.47 57.43 7.25
N ILE A 10 -10.56 56.70 7.20
CA ILE A 10 -10.69 55.39 7.89
C ILE A 10 -9.97 54.36 7.03
N ALA A 11 -8.73 54.07 7.36
CA ALA A 11 -8.00 52.94 6.81
C ALA A 11 -8.53 51.64 7.44
N SER A 12 -9.44 50.95 6.74
CA SER A 12 -9.88 49.62 7.10
C SER A 12 -8.74 48.63 6.87
N LEU A 13 -8.03 48.23 7.92
CA LEU A 13 -7.14 47.09 7.89
C LEU A 13 -8.00 45.81 7.69
N PHE A 14 -8.08 45.34 6.48
CA PHE A 14 -8.48 43.98 6.23
C PHE A 14 -7.37 43.08 6.74
N ALA A 15 -7.44 42.64 8.00
CA ALA A 15 -6.70 41.49 8.49
C ALA A 15 -7.25 40.28 7.76
N SER A 16 -6.60 39.87 6.68
CA SER A 16 -6.82 38.57 6.05
C SER A 16 -6.44 37.53 7.09
N SER A 17 -7.43 37.03 7.82
CA SER A 17 -7.27 35.82 8.63
C SER A 17 -6.91 34.69 7.65
N VAL A 18 -5.66 34.27 7.67
CA VAL A 18 -5.25 33.02 7.05
C VAL A 18 -6.09 31.94 7.75
N VAL A 19 -7.14 31.49 7.08
CA VAL A 19 -7.91 30.34 7.51
C VAL A 19 -6.96 29.16 7.37
N MET A 20 -6.27 28.81 8.44
CA MET A 20 -5.54 27.54 8.53
C MET A 20 -6.60 26.47 8.31
N ALA A 21 -6.36 25.61 7.31
CA ALA A 21 -7.23 24.48 7.07
C ALA A 21 -7.28 23.62 8.35
N ASN A 22 -8.42 23.68 9.06
CA ASN A 22 -8.62 22.90 10.29
C ASN A 22 -8.99 21.45 10.01
N GLU A 23 -8.81 21.00 8.80
CA GLU A 23 -9.10 19.62 8.38
C GLU A 23 -8.14 19.10 7.34
N VAL A 24 -8.01 17.78 7.29
CA VAL A 24 -7.23 17.04 6.29
C VAL A 24 -8.09 15.92 5.70
N ASN A 25 -8.16 15.85 4.38
CA ASN A 25 -8.92 14.85 3.64
C ASN A 25 -8.02 13.66 3.29
N VAL A 26 -8.28 12.51 3.89
CA VAL A 26 -7.50 11.30 3.70
C VAL A 26 -8.26 10.31 2.82
N PHE A 27 -7.80 10.11 1.61
CA PHE A 27 -8.29 9.05 0.72
C PHE A 27 -7.67 7.74 1.16
N ASN A 28 -8.48 6.90 1.82
CA ASN A 28 -7.99 5.75 2.57
C ASN A 28 -8.45 4.42 1.94
N ALA A 29 -7.50 3.63 1.49
CA ALA A 29 -7.72 2.27 1.00
C ALA A 29 -7.40 1.19 2.05
N ARG A 30 -7.12 1.57 3.29
CA ARG A 30 -6.92 0.65 4.41
C ARG A 30 -8.25 0.38 5.11
N HIS A 31 -8.30 -0.69 5.90
CA HIS A 31 -9.53 -1.15 6.56
C HIS A 31 -9.27 -1.66 7.99
N TYR A 32 -8.20 -1.18 8.62
CA TYR A 32 -7.86 -1.60 9.98
C TYR A 32 -8.54 -0.68 11.01
N LYS A 33 -9.23 -1.26 12.00
CA LYS A 33 -9.89 -0.50 13.07
C LYS A 33 -8.91 0.35 13.88
N ALA A 34 -7.69 -0.15 14.10
CA ALA A 34 -6.64 0.58 14.81
C ALA A 34 -6.23 1.90 14.13
N ASP A 35 -6.43 2.04 12.82
CA ASP A 35 -6.13 3.30 12.14
C ASP A 35 -7.02 4.45 12.66
N GLY A 36 -8.26 4.17 13.11
CA GLY A 36 -9.17 5.16 13.68
C GLY A 36 -8.64 5.81 14.97
N GLU A 37 -7.97 5.03 15.80
CA GLU A 37 -7.35 5.55 17.05
C GLU A 37 -6.20 6.51 16.73
N LEU A 38 -5.41 6.22 15.67
CA LEU A 38 -4.33 7.10 15.21
C LEU A 38 -4.86 8.45 14.71
N TYR A 39 -5.96 8.44 13.95
CA TYR A 39 -6.60 9.67 13.46
C TYR A 39 -7.20 10.48 14.61
N SER A 40 -7.87 9.81 15.56
CA SER A 40 -8.40 10.47 16.77
C SER A 40 -7.29 11.10 17.61
N LYS A 41 -6.17 10.37 17.80
CA LYS A 41 -5.01 10.90 18.52
C LYS A 41 -4.41 12.11 17.81
N PHE A 42 -4.28 12.07 16.51
CA PHE A 42 -3.80 13.22 15.72
C PHE A 42 -4.71 14.44 15.90
N THR A 43 -6.03 14.27 15.75
CA THR A 43 -7.00 15.36 15.95
C THR A 43 -6.93 15.93 17.37
N ASN A 44 -6.84 15.08 18.39
CA ASN A 44 -6.74 15.52 19.80
C ASN A 44 -5.44 16.30 20.08
N MET A 45 -4.35 15.96 19.41
CA MET A 45 -3.05 16.62 19.58
C MET A 45 -2.93 17.95 18.83
N THR A 46 -3.60 18.07 17.70
CA THR A 46 -3.38 19.18 16.75
C THR A 46 -4.58 20.10 16.57
N GLY A 47 -5.77 19.67 16.96
CA GLY A 47 -7.03 20.34 16.62
C GLY A 47 -7.46 20.17 15.16
N ILE A 48 -6.65 19.48 14.32
CA ILE A 48 -6.95 19.29 12.91
C ILE A 48 -7.87 18.09 12.74
N LYS A 49 -9.03 18.29 12.13
CA LYS A 49 -9.99 17.23 11.85
C LYS A 49 -9.52 16.33 10.70
N VAL A 50 -9.65 15.02 10.86
CA VAL A 50 -9.37 14.05 9.79
C VAL A 50 -10.67 13.61 9.13
N ASN A 51 -10.84 13.93 7.85
CA ASN A 51 -11.96 13.46 7.02
C ASN A 51 -11.52 12.24 6.23
N LEU A 52 -12.14 11.07 6.48
CA LEU A 52 -11.79 9.83 5.81
C LEU A 52 -12.72 9.56 4.63
N ILE A 53 -12.14 9.45 3.44
CA ILE A 53 -12.80 9.01 2.23
C ILE A 53 -12.33 7.56 1.96
N ASN A 54 -13.10 6.59 2.43
CA ASN A 54 -12.75 5.18 2.31
C ASN A 54 -13.14 4.62 0.94
N GLY A 55 -12.26 3.80 0.35
CA GLY A 55 -12.54 3.17 -0.93
C GLY A 55 -11.51 2.13 -1.36
N LYS A 56 -11.80 1.44 -2.47
CA LYS A 56 -10.82 0.55 -3.11
C LYS A 56 -9.71 1.39 -3.74
N SER A 57 -8.44 0.99 -3.56
CA SER A 57 -7.28 1.72 -4.07
C SER A 57 -7.44 2.19 -5.52
N GLY A 58 -7.85 1.30 -6.43
CA GLY A 58 -8.00 1.67 -7.85
C GLY A 58 -9.11 2.68 -8.13
N ALA A 59 -10.17 2.73 -7.31
CA ALA A 59 -11.23 3.73 -7.43
C ALA A 59 -10.74 5.10 -6.94
N LEU A 60 -10.06 5.13 -5.79
CA LEU A 60 -9.47 6.35 -5.24
C LEU A 60 -8.38 6.92 -6.16
N GLU A 61 -7.52 6.06 -6.71
CA GLU A 61 -6.49 6.45 -7.69
C GLU A 61 -7.11 7.08 -8.94
N LYS A 62 -8.16 6.46 -9.50
CA LYS A 62 -8.87 7.02 -10.65
C LYS A 62 -9.47 8.38 -10.34
N ARG A 63 -10.07 8.53 -9.17
CA ARG A 63 -10.66 9.77 -8.71
C ARG A 63 -9.61 10.87 -8.60
N ILE A 64 -8.51 10.65 -7.88
CA ILE A 64 -7.40 11.61 -7.75
C ILE A 64 -6.89 12.04 -9.13
N LEU A 65 -6.68 11.07 -10.03
CA LEU A 65 -6.18 11.35 -11.38
C LEU A 65 -7.19 12.11 -12.26
N SER A 66 -8.49 11.87 -12.11
CA SER A 66 -9.53 12.58 -12.87
C SER A 66 -9.79 13.98 -12.35
N GLU A 67 -9.66 14.20 -11.05
CA GLU A 67 -9.79 15.52 -10.41
C GLU A 67 -8.52 16.37 -10.61
N GLY A 68 -7.36 15.75 -10.77
CA GLY A 68 -6.08 16.45 -11.02
C GLY A 68 -5.73 17.44 -9.92
N ALA A 69 -5.48 18.69 -10.30
CA ALA A 69 -5.14 19.77 -9.36
C ALA A 69 -6.32 20.17 -8.44
N ASP A 70 -7.55 19.89 -8.86
CA ASP A 70 -8.77 20.20 -8.09
C ASP A 70 -9.14 19.06 -7.12
N SER A 71 -8.31 18.02 -7.00
CA SER A 71 -8.57 16.93 -6.09
C SER A 71 -8.62 17.41 -4.65
N SER A 72 -9.67 17.00 -3.94
CA SER A 72 -9.81 17.27 -2.51
C SER A 72 -8.93 16.36 -1.63
N ALA A 73 -8.15 15.45 -2.21
CA ALA A 73 -7.29 14.54 -1.47
C ALA A 73 -6.01 15.26 -1.00
N ASP A 74 -5.86 15.46 0.29
CA ASP A 74 -4.61 15.94 0.91
C ASP A 74 -3.62 14.80 1.10
N LEU A 75 -4.13 13.62 1.48
CA LEU A 75 -3.33 12.41 1.67
C LEU A 75 -4.00 11.20 0.99
N TYR A 76 -3.18 10.35 0.39
CA TYR A 76 -3.61 9.06 -0.11
C TYR A 76 -2.90 7.91 0.62
N ILE A 77 -3.65 7.08 1.33
CA ILE A 77 -3.14 5.91 2.06
C ILE A 77 -3.55 4.64 1.34
N THR A 78 -2.58 3.85 0.93
CA THR A 78 -2.80 2.62 0.17
C THR A 78 -1.92 1.47 0.67
N ALA A 79 -2.20 0.27 0.19
CA ALA A 79 -1.37 -0.89 0.42
C ALA A 79 -0.42 -1.09 -0.75
N ASP A 80 0.88 -1.18 -0.46
CA ASP A 80 1.94 -1.46 -1.42
C ASP A 80 2.59 -0.22 -2.07
N ALA A 81 3.91 -0.12 -1.92
CA ALA A 81 4.72 0.97 -2.48
C ALA A 81 4.64 1.07 -4.01
N GLY A 82 4.37 -0.04 -4.72
CA GLY A 82 4.18 -0.05 -6.17
C GLY A 82 3.02 0.84 -6.64
N ARG A 83 1.98 1.02 -5.80
CA ARG A 83 0.90 1.96 -6.08
C ARG A 83 1.34 3.41 -5.93
N CYS A 84 2.09 3.71 -4.87
CA CYS A 84 2.66 5.04 -4.69
C CYS A 84 3.60 5.41 -5.85
N GLY A 85 4.47 4.48 -6.27
CA GLY A 85 5.33 4.67 -7.43
C GLY A 85 4.56 4.89 -8.75
N ALA A 86 3.44 4.18 -8.93
CA ALA A 86 2.58 4.36 -10.10
C ALA A 86 1.86 5.73 -10.11
N MET A 87 1.45 6.23 -8.95
CA MET A 87 0.85 7.57 -8.81
C MET A 87 1.90 8.67 -9.00
N ASP A 88 3.12 8.45 -8.48
CA ASP A 88 4.26 9.35 -8.70
C ASP A 88 4.63 9.46 -10.19
N ALA A 89 4.73 8.34 -10.89
CA ALA A 89 5.00 8.31 -12.33
C ALA A 89 3.96 9.05 -13.19
N LYS A 90 2.74 9.22 -12.65
CA LYS A 90 1.65 9.99 -13.27
C LYS A 90 1.60 11.46 -12.82
N GLY A 91 2.56 11.89 -12.02
CA GLY A 91 2.61 13.26 -11.52
C GLY A 91 1.54 13.61 -10.46
N ALA A 92 0.88 12.63 -9.87
CA ALA A 92 -0.22 12.84 -8.93
C ALA A 92 0.23 13.05 -7.48
N LEU A 93 1.52 12.96 -7.18
CA LEU A 93 2.06 13.15 -5.83
C LEU A 93 2.91 14.42 -5.77
N GLN A 94 2.62 15.25 -4.77
CA GLN A 94 3.44 16.42 -4.48
C GLN A 94 4.76 16.00 -3.79
N SER A 95 5.81 16.77 -4.04
CA SER A 95 7.08 16.64 -3.32
C SER A 95 7.05 17.39 -1.99
N GLY A 96 8.00 17.08 -1.11
CA GLY A 96 8.13 17.75 0.19
C GLY A 96 7.65 16.95 1.38
N LEU A 97 7.17 15.71 1.17
CA LEU A 97 6.77 14.80 2.26
C LEU A 97 8.00 14.28 3.01
N THR A 98 8.74 15.18 3.65
CA THR A 98 9.90 14.81 4.48
C THR A 98 10.01 15.73 5.69
N SER A 99 10.26 15.14 6.86
CA SER A 99 10.66 15.83 8.08
C SER A 99 11.84 15.10 8.71
N ALA A 100 12.49 15.68 9.69
CA ALA A 100 13.52 15.01 10.46
C ALA A 100 12.96 13.72 11.08
N ALA A 101 11.80 13.78 11.71
CA ALA A 101 11.14 12.62 12.32
C ALA A 101 10.86 11.49 11.32
N ILE A 102 10.42 11.79 10.09
CA ILE A 102 10.24 10.78 9.05
C ILE A 102 11.57 10.18 8.63
N LYS A 103 12.62 11.01 8.49
CA LYS A 103 13.96 10.52 8.10
C LYS A 103 14.55 9.59 9.13
N ASP A 104 14.34 9.88 10.40
CA ASP A 104 14.84 9.09 11.52
C ASP A 104 14.07 7.79 11.72
N ALA A 105 12.72 7.84 11.55
CA ALA A 105 11.86 6.69 11.78
C ALA A 105 11.77 5.71 10.59
N VAL A 106 11.93 6.19 9.34
CA VAL A 106 11.72 5.38 8.14
C VAL A 106 12.99 5.28 7.30
N PRO A 107 13.56 4.07 7.09
CA PRO A 107 14.73 3.88 6.24
C PRO A 107 14.56 4.45 4.83
N LYS A 108 15.63 4.96 4.23
CA LYS A 108 15.63 5.58 2.89
C LYS A 108 15.01 4.70 1.81
N THR A 109 15.13 3.38 1.94
CA THR A 109 14.55 2.39 1.00
C THR A 109 13.03 2.32 1.02
N PHE A 110 12.39 2.85 2.07
CA PHE A 110 10.93 2.82 2.26
C PHE A 110 10.29 4.21 2.21
N ARG A 111 11.01 5.20 1.68
CA ARG A 111 10.49 6.57 1.49
C ARG A 111 11.13 7.26 0.29
N THR A 112 10.41 8.22 -0.25
CA THR A 112 10.91 9.23 -1.18
C THR A 112 10.57 10.61 -0.61
N ASN A 113 10.75 11.68 -1.38
CA ASN A 113 10.22 13.00 -1.01
C ASN A 113 8.71 13.16 -1.31
N LYS A 114 8.03 12.13 -1.85
CA LYS A 114 6.63 12.16 -2.25
C LYS A 114 5.76 11.10 -1.57
N TRP A 115 6.35 10.06 -1.02
CA TRP A 115 5.63 9.04 -0.27
C TRP A 115 6.50 8.41 0.81
N VAL A 116 5.86 7.83 1.81
CA VAL A 116 6.49 7.16 2.94
C VAL A 116 5.78 5.86 3.27
N GLY A 117 6.55 4.80 3.55
CA GLY A 117 6.04 3.52 4.04
C GLY A 117 5.77 3.60 5.54
N ILE A 118 4.49 3.47 5.93
CA ILE A 118 4.07 3.50 7.34
C ILE A 118 4.01 2.11 8.00
N ALA A 119 4.08 1.05 7.21
CA ALA A 119 4.13 -0.33 7.68
C ALA A 119 4.83 -1.21 6.65
N LYS A 120 5.46 -2.27 7.11
CA LYS A 120 6.07 -3.30 6.24
C LYS A 120 5.47 -4.66 6.53
N ARG A 121 5.46 -5.53 5.52
CA ARG A 121 5.08 -6.93 5.60
C ARG A 121 6.01 -7.77 4.74
N ALA A 122 6.10 -9.06 5.03
CA ALA A 122 6.70 -10.01 4.13
C ALA A 122 5.60 -10.80 3.39
N ARG A 123 5.89 -11.19 2.17
CA ARG A 123 5.15 -12.21 1.46
C ARG A 123 5.94 -13.50 1.62
N ILE A 124 5.33 -14.56 2.14
CA ILE A 124 6.05 -15.78 2.52
C ILE A 124 5.39 -17.00 1.92
N ILE A 125 6.09 -18.13 1.99
CA ILE A 125 5.57 -19.45 1.65
C ILE A 125 5.00 -20.07 2.92
N TYR A 126 3.71 -20.37 2.89
CA TYR A 126 3.01 -21.18 3.88
C TYR A 126 3.04 -22.63 3.45
N TYR A 127 3.08 -23.53 4.39
CA TYR A 127 3.09 -24.97 4.10
C TYR A 127 2.34 -25.77 5.15
N SER A 128 1.92 -26.97 4.79
CA SER A 128 1.38 -27.95 5.75
C SER A 128 2.52 -28.78 6.35
N PRO A 129 2.75 -28.75 7.65
CA PRO A 129 3.81 -29.53 8.28
C PRO A 129 3.56 -31.05 8.22
N GLU A 130 2.32 -31.47 7.94
CA GLU A 130 1.96 -32.87 7.79
C GLU A 130 2.29 -33.45 6.41
N ARG A 131 2.37 -32.57 5.38
CA ARG A 131 2.53 -32.97 3.97
C ARG A 131 3.80 -32.47 3.31
N VAL A 132 4.53 -31.56 3.99
CA VAL A 132 5.79 -31.00 3.51
C VAL A 132 6.84 -31.16 4.58
N THR A 133 7.92 -31.82 4.25
CA THR A 133 9.03 -32.06 5.18
C THR A 133 9.99 -30.87 5.24
N GLY A 134 10.75 -30.74 6.34
CA GLY A 134 11.79 -29.75 6.45
C GLY A 134 12.89 -29.89 5.37
N ALA A 135 13.14 -31.13 4.91
CA ALA A 135 14.08 -31.39 3.83
C ALA A 135 13.61 -30.80 2.49
N GLU A 136 12.31 -30.89 2.17
CA GLU A 136 11.74 -30.28 0.97
C GLU A 136 11.83 -28.74 0.97
N LEU A 137 11.84 -28.12 2.17
CA LEU A 137 11.91 -26.67 2.37
C LEU A 137 13.34 -26.16 2.53
N SER A 138 14.31 -27.03 2.69
CA SER A 138 15.71 -26.60 2.87
C SER A 138 16.18 -25.78 1.69
N GLY A 139 16.64 -24.54 1.96
CA GLY A 139 17.04 -23.59 0.92
C GLY A 139 15.93 -23.05 0.04
N MET A 140 14.65 -23.26 0.43
CA MET A 140 13.49 -22.83 -0.38
C MET A 140 13.45 -21.31 -0.54
N THR A 141 13.46 -20.87 -1.78
CA THR A 141 13.27 -19.48 -2.20
C THR A 141 12.01 -19.34 -3.05
N TYR A 142 11.70 -18.14 -3.52
CA TYR A 142 10.60 -17.97 -4.48
C TYR A 142 10.86 -18.68 -5.80
N GLU A 143 12.11 -18.74 -6.23
CA GLU A 143 12.53 -19.43 -7.45
C GLU A 143 12.20 -20.93 -7.37
N GLY A 144 12.37 -21.54 -6.21
CA GLY A 144 12.04 -22.92 -5.95
C GLY A 144 10.55 -23.28 -6.06
N LEU A 145 9.64 -22.30 -6.12
CA LEU A 145 8.22 -22.54 -6.41
C LEU A 145 7.96 -23.08 -7.82
N ALA A 146 8.88 -22.88 -8.75
CA ALA A 146 8.81 -23.41 -10.11
C ALA A 146 9.31 -24.84 -10.23
N ASP A 147 9.90 -25.42 -9.18
CA ASP A 147 10.37 -26.81 -9.19
C ASP A 147 9.20 -27.78 -9.41
N PRO A 148 9.29 -28.72 -10.38
CA PRO A 148 8.25 -29.71 -10.66
C PRO A 148 7.80 -30.57 -9.48
N LYS A 149 8.60 -30.67 -8.40
CA LYS A 149 8.19 -31.36 -7.15
C LYS A 149 6.92 -30.79 -6.52
N TRP A 150 6.58 -29.52 -6.87
CA TRP A 150 5.37 -28.85 -6.38
C TRP A 150 4.16 -29.00 -7.29
N LYS A 151 4.24 -29.83 -8.34
CA LYS A 151 3.13 -30.03 -9.28
C LYS A 151 1.86 -30.50 -8.58
N GLY A 152 0.78 -29.72 -8.74
CA GLY A 152 -0.50 -29.98 -8.08
C GLY A 152 -0.52 -29.69 -6.58
N ARG A 153 0.54 -29.05 -6.03
CA ARG A 153 0.71 -28.84 -4.58
C ARG A 153 0.76 -27.36 -4.17
N LEU A 154 0.74 -26.42 -5.15
CA LEU A 154 0.87 -24.99 -4.93
C LEU A 154 -0.45 -24.26 -5.15
N VAL A 155 -0.80 -23.33 -4.25
CA VAL A 155 -1.86 -22.35 -4.49
C VAL A 155 -1.34 -20.94 -4.30
N ILE A 156 -1.79 -20.06 -5.17
CA ILE A 156 -1.47 -18.63 -5.15
C ILE A 156 -2.67 -17.82 -5.64
N ARG A 157 -2.86 -16.61 -5.16
CA ARG A 157 -3.93 -15.74 -5.63
C ARG A 157 -3.68 -15.22 -7.03
N LYS A 158 -4.72 -14.61 -7.66
CA LYS A 158 -4.63 -14.07 -9.03
C LYS A 158 -3.47 -13.11 -9.23
N SER A 159 -2.80 -13.21 -10.38
CA SER A 159 -1.69 -12.34 -10.81
C SER A 159 -2.07 -10.87 -10.96
N SER A 160 -3.35 -10.55 -11.17
CA SER A 160 -3.85 -9.16 -11.20
C SER A 160 -3.72 -8.43 -9.88
N ASN A 161 -3.54 -9.15 -8.76
CA ASN A 161 -3.39 -8.54 -7.44
C ASN A 161 -2.04 -7.86 -7.27
N ILE A 162 -2.03 -6.69 -6.63
CA ILE A 162 -0.81 -5.88 -6.44
C ILE A 162 0.31 -6.64 -5.71
N TYR A 163 0.01 -7.52 -4.77
CA TYR A 163 1.04 -8.27 -4.03
C TYR A 163 1.81 -9.24 -4.93
N ASN A 164 1.12 -9.92 -5.86
CA ASN A 164 1.79 -10.75 -6.85
C ASN A 164 2.53 -9.92 -7.89
N LYS A 165 1.97 -8.79 -8.32
CA LYS A 165 2.68 -7.86 -9.22
C LYS A 165 3.98 -7.36 -8.60
N SER A 166 3.98 -7.02 -7.32
CA SER A 166 5.18 -6.58 -6.60
C SER A 166 6.20 -7.71 -6.44
N LEU A 167 5.75 -8.95 -6.17
CA LEU A 167 6.62 -10.12 -6.15
C LEU A 167 7.29 -10.34 -7.52
N VAL A 168 6.51 -10.38 -8.60
CA VAL A 168 7.04 -10.53 -9.96
C VAL A 168 7.99 -9.39 -10.33
N ALA A 169 7.65 -8.14 -9.98
CA ALA A 169 8.54 -7.00 -10.21
C ALA A 169 9.88 -7.13 -9.46
N SER A 170 9.86 -7.67 -8.23
CA SER A 170 11.06 -7.97 -7.47
C SER A 170 11.91 -9.05 -8.16
N LEU A 171 11.31 -10.12 -8.63
CA LEU A 171 12.00 -11.18 -9.35
C LEU A 171 12.60 -10.66 -10.67
N ILE A 172 11.86 -9.84 -11.43
CA ILE A 172 12.38 -9.19 -12.64
C ILE A 172 13.61 -8.35 -12.32
N LYS A 173 13.56 -7.59 -11.23
CA LYS A 173 14.69 -6.74 -10.83
C LYS A 173 15.93 -7.54 -10.47
N ASN A 174 15.77 -8.66 -9.79
CA ASN A 174 16.88 -9.46 -9.28
C ASN A 174 17.39 -10.49 -10.30
N ASN A 175 16.50 -11.11 -11.07
CA ASN A 175 16.79 -12.26 -11.93
C ASN A 175 16.62 -11.96 -13.43
N GLY A 176 16.09 -10.79 -13.79
CA GLY A 176 15.79 -10.41 -15.17
C GLY A 176 14.44 -10.94 -15.66
N LYS A 177 13.99 -10.38 -16.80
CA LYS A 177 12.67 -10.69 -17.38
C LYS A 177 12.53 -12.13 -17.83
N LYS A 178 13.57 -12.68 -18.51
CA LYS A 178 13.53 -14.04 -19.08
C LYS A 178 13.39 -15.09 -17.98
N ALA A 179 14.29 -15.09 -17.00
CA ALA A 179 14.24 -16.04 -15.89
C ALA A 179 12.94 -15.93 -15.08
N THR A 180 12.40 -14.71 -14.92
CA THR A 180 11.12 -14.51 -14.23
C THR A 180 9.93 -15.03 -15.05
N ALA A 181 9.97 -14.97 -16.38
CA ALA A 181 8.92 -15.55 -17.22
C ALA A 181 8.93 -17.09 -17.12
N GLU A 182 10.10 -17.71 -17.24
CA GLU A 182 10.29 -19.16 -17.05
C GLU A 182 9.82 -19.61 -15.66
N TRP A 183 10.17 -18.85 -14.62
CA TRP A 183 9.67 -19.07 -13.27
C TRP A 183 8.14 -19.01 -13.20
N ALA A 184 7.51 -18.01 -13.81
CA ALA A 184 6.06 -17.85 -13.79
C ALA A 184 5.34 -19.02 -14.49
N GLU A 185 5.90 -19.53 -15.60
CA GLU A 185 5.40 -20.73 -16.28
C GLU A 185 5.48 -21.96 -15.39
N GLY A 186 6.61 -22.18 -14.70
CA GLY A 186 6.79 -23.26 -13.74
C GLY A 186 5.81 -23.16 -12.55
N VAL A 187 5.61 -21.95 -12.01
CA VAL A 187 4.62 -21.70 -10.95
C VAL A 187 3.20 -22.05 -11.44
N VAL A 188 2.84 -21.64 -12.66
CA VAL A 188 1.52 -21.98 -13.25
C VAL A 188 1.36 -23.50 -13.41
N ALA A 189 2.40 -24.20 -13.89
CA ALA A 189 2.38 -25.65 -14.05
C ALA A 189 2.23 -26.42 -12.73
N ASN A 190 2.67 -25.79 -11.61
CA ASN A 190 2.62 -26.38 -10.27
C ASN A 190 1.32 -26.09 -9.51
N MET A 191 0.44 -25.25 -10.03
CA MET A 191 -0.80 -24.89 -9.33
C MET A 191 -1.73 -26.09 -9.17
N ALA A 192 -2.23 -26.29 -7.95
CA ALA A 192 -3.24 -27.31 -7.64
C ALA A 192 -4.61 -26.96 -8.25
N ARG A 193 -4.87 -25.67 -8.46
CA ARG A 193 -6.12 -25.16 -9.05
C ARG A 193 -5.93 -23.81 -9.70
N THR A 194 -6.89 -23.39 -10.50
CA THR A 194 -6.99 -22.02 -11.02
C THR A 194 -6.99 -21.00 -9.86
N PRO A 195 -6.16 -19.94 -9.93
CA PRO A 195 -6.09 -18.93 -8.89
C PRO A 195 -7.43 -18.27 -8.61
N THR A 196 -7.89 -18.34 -7.35
CA THR A 196 -9.12 -17.72 -6.88
C THR A 196 -8.94 -17.21 -5.43
N GLY A 197 -9.85 -16.35 -5.00
CA GLY A 197 -9.85 -15.83 -3.64
C GLY A 197 -8.69 -14.88 -3.31
N ASN A 198 -8.57 -14.56 -2.03
CA ASN A 198 -7.52 -13.72 -1.47
C ASN A 198 -6.44 -14.57 -0.75
N ASP A 199 -5.50 -13.95 -0.05
CA ASP A 199 -4.43 -14.66 0.65
C ASP A 199 -4.96 -15.61 1.75
N ARG A 200 -6.05 -15.24 2.46
CA ARG A 200 -6.69 -16.15 3.44
C ARG A 200 -7.21 -17.41 2.77
N ALA A 201 -7.84 -17.28 1.62
CA ALA A 201 -8.35 -18.44 0.87
C ALA A 201 -7.22 -19.38 0.43
N GLN A 202 -6.00 -18.88 0.20
CA GLN A 202 -4.85 -19.76 -0.09
C GLN A 202 -4.38 -20.49 1.17
N ILE A 203 -4.31 -19.82 2.33
CA ILE A 203 -3.93 -20.42 3.60
C ILE A 203 -4.96 -21.49 3.99
N MET A 204 -6.26 -21.18 3.84
CA MET A 204 -7.35 -22.14 4.09
C MET A 204 -7.29 -23.35 3.16
N ALA A 205 -6.94 -23.18 1.89
CA ALA A 205 -6.79 -24.28 0.95
C ALA A 205 -5.68 -25.23 1.37
N VAL A 206 -4.56 -24.71 1.91
CA VAL A 206 -3.50 -25.55 2.48
C VAL A 206 -4.01 -26.27 3.74
N ALA A 207 -4.70 -25.58 4.64
CA ALA A 207 -5.27 -26.21 5.83
C ALA A 207 -6.29 -27.31 5.50
N ALA A 208 -7.07 -27.12 4.45
CA ALA A 208 -8.08 -28.09 3.97
C ALA A 208 -7.50 -29.26 3.14
N GLY A 209 -6.18 -29.23 2.83
CA GLY A 209 -5.55 -30.29 2.03
C GLY A 209 -5.70 -30.15 0.52
N GLU A 210 -6.22 -29.00 0.02
CA GLU A 210 -6.32 -28.76 -1.43
C GLU A 210 -4.93 -28.51 -2.08
N ALA A 211 -3.95 -28.11 -1.28
CA ALA A 211 -2.57 -27.90 -1.69
C ALA A 211 -1.66 -28.04 -0.47
N ASP A 212 -0.37 -28.16 -0.71
CA ASP A 212 0.62 -28.34 0.37
C ASP A 212 1.33 -27.04 0.72
N ILE A 213 1.47 -26.12 -0.25
CA ILE A 213 2.11 -24.82 -0.08
C ILE A 213 1.27 -23.66 -0.66
N ALA A 214 1.41 -22.51 -0.07
CA ALA A 214 0.77 -21.27 -0.54
C ALA A 214 1.68 -20.08 -0.40
N VAL A 215 1.48 -19.07 -1.26
CA VAL A 215 2.15 -17.76 -1.14
C VAL A 215 1.17 -16.73 -0.63
N ALA A 216 1.42 -16.18 0.56
CA ALA A 216 0.56 -15.18 1.19
C ALA A 216 1.36 -14.20 2.08
N ASN A 217 0.75 -13.09 2.48
CA ASN A 217 1.40 -12.12 3.36
C ASN A 217 1.38 -12.60 4.82
N THR A 218 2.44 -12.30 5.56
CA THR A 218 2.68 -12.76 6.94
C THR A 218 1.55 -12.54 7.92
N TYR A 219 0.86 -11.41 7.84
CA TYR A 219 -0.15 -11.01 8.83
C TYR A 219 -1.49 -11.76 8.69
N TYR A 220 -1.73 -12.47 7.58
CA TYR A 220 -3.03 -13.11 7.39
C TYR A 220 -3.25 -14.30 8.33
N LEU A 221 -2.21 -15.09 8.63
CA LEU A 221 -2.36 -16.20 9.57
C LEU A 221 -2.71 -15.71 10.98
N ALA A 222 -2.09 -14.63 11.43
CA ALA A 222 -2.37 -14.06 12.75
C ALA A 222 -3.78 -13.44 12.90
N LEU A 223 -4.48 -13.23 11.78
CA LEU A 223 -5.83 -12.65 11.73
C LEU A 223 -6.92 -13.72 11.45
N MET A 224 -6.54 -15.00 11.41
CA MET A 224 -7.46 -16.13 11.21
C MET A 224 -7.70 -16.88 12.52
#